data_21286a59d25910e9536b923fbf67b90e
#
_entry.id   21286a59d25910e9536b923fbf67b90e
#
_cell.length_a   1.000
_cell.length_b   1.000
_cell.length_c   1.000
_cell.angle_alpha   90.00
_cell.angle_beta   90.00
_cell.angle_gamma   90.00
#
_symmetry.space_group_name_H-M   'P 1'
#
loop_
_entity.id
_entity.type
_entity.pdbx_description
1 polymer ?
#
loop_
_entity_poly.entity_id
_entity_poly.type
_entity_poly.pdbx_seq_one_letter_code
_entity_poly.pdbx_strand_id
1 'polypeptide(L)'
;PERCIDCGVCIRVCPHHAKKAKFDHLEMLNRFTYNIALPAPSLYGQFRHLDHIDLILTALKRLGFDDIFEVSKAAELVSDATRKIILDGNMPKPIISSACPAIVRLIRVRFPALCAHVLPLHSPMETAALLAKEEAHQKTGLPIEQIGVFFITPCAAKVTDIKSPIGTTVSHVDGAIAISEIYHQIADAMKHIEKAEPLSQSGVIGVGWASSGGEASALLND
;
A
#
# COMPACT_ATOMS: atom_id res chain seq x y z
N PRO A 1 -15.64 -13.13 -13.53
CA PRO A 1 -15.62 -12.90 -14.97
C PRO A 1 -14.19 -12.71 -15.45
N GLU A 2 -13.78 -13.46 -16.48
CA GLU A 2 -12.41 -13.53 -17.03
C GLU A 2 -11.83 -12.16 -17.48
N ARG A 3 -12.68 -11.18 -17.74
CA ARG A 3 -12.30 -9.83 -18.18
C ARG A 3 -12.39 -8.77 -17.08
N CYS A 4 -12.59 -9.18 -15.84
CA CYS A 4 -12.59 -8.25 -14.72
C CYS A 4 -11.15 -7.78 -14.43
N ILE A 5 -10.99 -6.46 -14.28
CA ILE A 5 -9.71 -5.84 -13.91
C ILE A 5 -9.65 -5.47 -12.43
N ASP A 6 -10.67 -5.82 -11.66
CA ASP A 6 -10.81 -5.61 -10.21
C ASP A 6 -10.70 -4.14 -9.76
N CYS A 7 -10.98 -3.19 -10.64
CA CYS A 7 -10.84 -1.74 -10.38
C CYS A 7 -11.81 -1.16 -9.34
N GLY A 8 -12.80 -1.93 -8.89
CA GLY A 8 -13.78 -1.48 -7.89
C GLY A 8 -14.88 -0.52 -8.40
N VAL A 9 -14.93 -0.19 -9.70
CA VAL A 9 -15.97 0.70 -10.24
C VAL A 9 -17.36 0.16 -9.96
N CYS A 10 -17.58 -1.16 -10.12
CA CYS A 10 -18.87 -1.81 -9.84
C CYS A 10 -19.30 -1.69 -8.37
N ILE A 11 -18.35 -1.55 -7.44
CA ILE A 11 -18.63 -1.29 -6.02
C ILE A 11 -19.11 0.14 -5.85
N ARG A 12 -18.39 1.09 -6.45
CA ARG A 12 -18.68 2.53 -6.32
C ARG A 12 -20.02 2.95 -6.95
N VAL A 13 -20.37 2.36 -8.10
CA VAL A 13 -21.57 2.76 -8.86
C VAL A 13 -22.81 1.93 -8.51
N CYS A 14 -22.72 0.94 -7.65
CA CYS A 14 -23.85 0.08 -7.29
C CYS A 14 -24.83 0.84 -6.38
N PRO A 15 -26.06 1.17 -6.85
CA PRO A 15 -27.02 1.96 -6.06
C PRO A 15 -27.54 1.20 -4.82
N HIS A 16 -27.41 -0.13 -4.81
CA HIS A 16 -27.84 -0.98 -3.72
C HIS A 16 -26.70 -1.40 -2.77
N HIS A 17 -25.48 -0.91 -3.00
CA HIS A 17 -24.28 -1.31 -2.25
C HIS A 17 -24.08 -2.84 -2.11
N ALA A 18 -24.61 -3.60 -3.10
CA ALA A 18 -24.57 -5.06 -3.10
C ALA A 18 -23.21 -5.66 -3.43
N LYS A 19 -22.29 -4.85 -3.94
CA LYS A 19 -20.91 -5.25 -4.25
C LYS A 19 -19.97 -4.69 -3.20
N LYS A 20 -19.09 -5.56 -2.68
CA LYS A 20 -18.07 -5.18 -1.69
C LYS A 20 -16.74 -5.85 -2.05
N ALA A 21 -15.63 -5.20 -1.75
CA ALA A 21 -14.34 -5.87 -1.69
C ALA A 21 -14.27 -6.66 -0.37
N LYS A 22 -13.67 -7.84 -0.43
CA LYS A 22 -13.51 -8.68 0.76
C LYS A 22 -12.22 -8.32 1.48
N PHE A 23 -12.27 -7.23 2.24
CA PHE A 23 -11.19 -6.84 3.14
C PHE A 23 -11.06 -7.83 4.30
N ASP A 24 -9.91 -7.80 4.92
CA ASP A 24 -9.62 -8.52 6.15
C ASP A 24 -9.89 -7.62 7.36
N HIS A 25 -10.05 -8.20 8.56
CA HIS A 25 -10.40 -7.50 9.80
C HIS A 25 -9.23 -7.50 10.79
N LEU A 26 -9.27 -6.64 11.81
CA LEU A 26 -8.21 -6.55 12.83
C LEU A 26 -7.97 -7.86 13.59
N GLU A 27 -9.00 -8.72 13.72
CA GLU A 27 -8.86 -10.04 14.36
C GLU A 27 -7.81 -10.93 13.65
N MET A 28 -7.47 -10.62 12.40
CA MET A 28 -6.43 -11.34 11.67
C MET A 28 -5.03 -11.14 12.28
N LEU A 29 -4.80 -10.07 13.04
CA LEU A 29 -3.57 -9.83 13.80
C LEU A 29 -3.25 -11.00 14.76
N ASN A 30 -4.28 -11.65 15.31
CA ASN A 30 -4.13 -12.77 16.24
C ASN A 30 -3.45 -14.02 15.62
N ARG A 31 -3.23 -14.03 14.30
CA ARG A 31 -2.56 -15.15 13.61
C ARG A 31 -1.03 -15.05 13.64
N PHE A 32 -0.51 -13.90 13.97
CA PHE A 32 0.93 -13.63 13.94
C PHE A 32 1.43 -13.20 15.31
N THR A 33 2.70 -13.42 15.55
CA THR A 33 3.36 -13.03 16.80
C THR A 33 3.76 -11.56 16.80
N TYR A 34 4.04 -11.01 15.60
CA TYR A 34 4.45 -9.62 15.41
C TYR A 34 3.72 -9.04 14.22
N ASN A 35 3.04 -7.93 14.41
CA ASN A 35 2.12 -7.34 13.43
C ASN A 35 2.60 -5.96 12.99
N ILE A 36 2.73 -5.76 11.69
CA ILE A 36 3.19 -4.50 11.10
C ILE A 36 2.07 -3.88 10.28
N ALA A 37 1.75 -2.62 10.56
CA ALA A 37 0.85 -1.85 9.71
C ALA A 37 1.61 -1.22 8.54
N LEU A 38 1.05 -1.36 7.33
CA LEU A 38 1.48 -0.65 6.13
C LEU A 38 0.41 0.41 5.77
N PRO A 39 0.47 1.63 6.31
CA PRO A 39 -0.48 2.67 5.93
C PRO A 39 -0.24 3.12 4.49
N ALA A 40 -1.30 3.09 3.66
CA ALA A 40 -1.26 3.76 2.37
C ALA A 40 -1.13 5.27 2.57
N PRO A 41 -0.39 6.00 1.71
CA PRO A 41 -0.27 7.47 1.84
C PRO A 41 -1.62 8.19 1.87
N SER A 42 -2.64 7.63 1.20
CA SER A 42 -4.02 8.16 1.21
C SER A 42 -4.71 8.11 2.58
N LEU A 43 -4.20 7.34 3.55
CA LEU A 43 -4.75 7.32 4.91
C LEU A 43 -4.60 8.68 5.59
N TYR A 44 -3.46 9.33 5.40
CA TYR A 44 -3.15 10.59 6.09
C TYR A 44 -4.13 11.71 5.71
N GLY A 45 -4.54 11.77 4.45
CA GLY A 45 -5.51 12.74 3.95
C GLY A 45 -6.96 12.54 4.41
N GLN A 46 -7.27 11.46 5.15
CA GLN A 46 -8.61 11.22 5.69
C GLN A 46 -8.88 12.03 6.96
N PHE A 47 -7.83 12.51 7.64
CA PHE A 47 -7.94 13.23 8.90
C PHE A 47 -7.74 14.72 8.68
N ARG A 48 -8.69 15.54 9.16
CA ARG A 48 -8.62 17.00 9.09
C ARG A 48 -7.85 17.54 10.29
N HIS A 49 -7.19 18.69 10.10
CA HIS A 49 -6.46 19.40 11.17
C HIS A 49 -5.40 18.52 11.85
N LEU A 50 -4.67 17.77 11.05
CA LEU A 50 -3.59 16.93 11.52
C LEU A 50 -2.28 17.73 11.50
N ASP A 51 -1.70 18.00 12.66
CA ASP A 51 -0.43 18.73 12.77
C ASP A 51 0.75 17.85 12.31
N HIS A 52 0.68 16.55 12.61
CA HIS A 52 1.73 15.59 12.24
C HIS A 52 1.17 14.18 12.03
N ILE A 53 1.68 13.46 11.01
CA ILE A 53 1.24 12.09 10.69
C ILE A 53 1.56 11.09 11.80
N ASP A 54 2.54 11.37 12.65
CA ASP A 54 2.92 10.53 13.79
C ASP A 54 1.74 10.23 14.72
N LEU A 55 0.76 11.12 14.80
CA LEU A 55 -0.44 10.90 15.60
C LEU A 55 -1.26 9.71 15.07
N ILE A 56 -1.40 9.59 13.74
CA ILE A 56 -2.06 8.45 13.10
C ILE A 56 -1.24 7.17 13.30
N LEU A 57 0.08 7.26 13.11
CA LEU A 57 0.98 6.12 13.24
C LEU A 57 0.98 5.58 14.67
N THR A 58 1.02 6.47 15.67
CA THR A 58 0.89 6.11 17.08
C THR A 58 -0.48 5.48 17.38
N ALA A 59 -1.56 6.00 16.78
CA ALA A 59 -2.88 5.42 16.94
C ALA A 59 -2.95 3.99 16.39
N LEU A 60 -2.33 3.71 15.25
CA LEU A 60 -2.25 2.35 14.70
C LEU A 60 -1.57 1.37 15.67
N LYS A 61 -0.48 1.77 16.33
CA LYS A 61 0.14 0.93 17.38
C LYS A 61 -0.83 0.62 18.51
N ARG A 62 -1.66 1.59 18.92
CA ARG A 62 -2.70 1.35 19.95
C ARG A 62 -3.82 0.41 19.50
N LEU A 63 -4.01 0.22 18.20
CA LEU A 63 -4.95 -0.76 17.65
C LEU A 63 -4.41 -2.19 17.60
N GLY A 64 -3.16 -2.41 18.06
CA GLY A 64 -2.57 -3.74 18.19
C GLY A 64 -1.47 -4.05 17.18
N PHE A 65 -1.00 -3.06 16.42
CA PHE A 65 0.19 -3.22 15.62
C PHE A 65 1.46 -3.00 16.47
N ASP A 66 2.42 -3.88 16.34
CA ASP A 66 3.71 -3.81 17.04
C ASP A 66 4.64 -2.79 16.39
N ASP A 67 4.55 -2.66 15.06
CA ASP A 67 5.37 -1.73 14.29
C ASP A 67 4.62 -1.12 13.11
N ILE A 68 5.20 -0.07 12.54
CA ILE A 68 4.66 0.63 11.37
C ILE A 68 5.75 0.73 10.31
N PHE A 69 5.41 0.39 9.07
CA PHE A 69 6.26 0.66 7.92
C PHE A 69 5.45 1.45 6.88
N GLU A 70 5.83 2.68 6.64
CA GLU A 70 5.09 3.55 5.73
C GLU A 70 5.28 3.12 4.26
N VAL A 71 4.17 2.87 3.54
CA VAL A 71 4.23 2.58 2.10
C VAL A 71 4.80 3.76 1.31
N SER A 72 4.65 4.98 1.81
CA SER A 72 5.27 6.19 1.26
C SER A 72 6.80 6.10 1.22
N LYS A 73 7.47 5.52 2.23
CA LYS A 73 8.91 5.27 2.22
C LYS A 73 9.31 4.34 1.06
N ALA A 74 8.56 3.26 0.85
CA ALA A 74 8.80 2.37 -0.29
C ALA A 74 8.47 3.01 -1.64
N ALA A 75 7.50 3.94 -1.68
CA ALA A 75 7.17 4.69 -2.90
C ALA A 75 8.34 5.58 -3.36
N GLU A 76 9.11 6.16 -2.44
CA GLU A 76 10.34 6.89 -2.76
C GLU A 76 11.38 5.98 -3.40
N LEU A 77 11.62 4.80 -2.83
CA LEU A 77 12.55 3.81 -3.39
C LEU A 77 12.13 3.35 -4.80
N VAL A 78 10.83 3.12 -5.00
CA VAL A 78 10.28 2.76 -6.32
C VAL A 78 10.44 3.91 -7.30
N SER A 79 10.27 5.17 -6.88
CA SER A 79 10.52 6.35 -7.72
C SER A 79 11.97 6.43 -8.15
N ASP A 80 12.92 6.21 -7.24
CA ASP A 80 14.34 6.22 -7.55
C ASP A 80 14.74 5.10 -8.52
N ALA A 81 14.22 3.89 -8.31
CA ALA A 81 14.42 2.77 -9.21
C ALA A 81 13.83 3.06 -10.60
N THR A 82 12.64 3.67 -10.66
CA THR A 82 11.98 4.06 -11.91
C THR A 82 12.80 5.11 -12.66
N ARG A 83 13.33 6.13 -11.97
CA ARG A 83 14.21 7.13 -12.58
C ARG A 83 15.43 6.48 -13.24
N LYS A 84 16.09 5.54 -12.55
CA LYS A 84 17.25 4.81 -13.11
C LYS A 84 16.87 4.07 -14.37
N ILE A 85 15.75 3.32 -14.38
CA ILE A 85 15.26 2.59 -15.55
C ILE A 85 14.96 3.54 -16.73
N ILE A 86 14.37 4.71 -16.45
CA ILE A 86 14.08 5.73 -17.48
C ILE A 86 15.37 6.29 -18.08
N LEU A 87 16.36 6.58 -17.23
CA LEU A 87 17.68 7.11 -17.67
C LEU A 87 18.49 6.09 -18.47
N ASP A 88 18.42 4.81 -18.11
CA ASP A 88 19.07 3.73 -18.85
C ASP A 88 18.54 3.57 -20.28
N GLY A 89 17.34 4.06 -20.56
CA GLY A 89 16.76 4.15 -21.90
C GLY A 89 16.43 2.83 -22.60
N ASN A 90 16.56 1.70 -21.91
CA ASN A 90 16.39 0.36 -22.49
C ASN A 90 14.94 -0.13 -22.60
N MET A 91 14.00 0.57 -21.95
CA MET A 91 12.58 0.21 -21.99
C MET A 91 11.85 0.84 -23.18
N PRO A 92 10.90 0.11 -23.80
CA PRO A 92 10.05 0.68 -24.83
C PRO A 92 9.14 1.78 -24.27
N LYS A 93 8.93 2.84 -25.06
CA LYS A 93 8.06 3.95 -24.67
C LYS A 93 6.67 3.80 -25.31
N PRO A 94 5.60 4.22 -24.60
CA PRO A 94 5.57 4.84 -23.27
C PRO A 94 5.91 3.85 -22.16
N ILE A 95 6.61 4.29 -21.11
CA ILE A 95 6.85 3.48 -19.91
C ILE A 95 5.60 3.57 -19.02
N ILE A 96 5.12 2.43 -18.54
CA ILE A 96 3.88 2.32 -17.77
C ILE A 96 4.18 1.83 -16.35
N SER A 97 3.67 2.53 -15.36
CA SER A 97 3.83 2.15 -13.95
C SER A 97 3.18 0.79 -13.63
N SER A 98 3.88 -0.01 -12.82
CA SER A 98 3.38 -1.28 -12.26
C SER A 98 2.62 -1.10 -10.93
N ALA A 99 2.55 0.12 -10.40
CA ALA A 99 1.98 0.37 -9.06
C ALA A 99 0.48 0.08 -8.94
N CYS A 100 -0.29 0.22 -10.04
CA CYS A 100 -1.73 0.00 -10.05
C CYS A 100 -2.09 -1.38 -10.62
N PRO A 101 -2.52 -2.37 -9.80
CA PRO A 101 -2.84 -3.72 -10.28
C PRO A 101 -4.02 -3.73 -11.26
N ALA A 102 -4.99 -2.79 -11.14
CA ALA A 102 -6.08 -2.69 -12.10
C ALA A 102 -5.59 -2.30 -13.50
N ILE A 103 -4.63 -1.39 -13.60
CA ILE A 103 -4.02 -1.01 -14.87
C ILE A 103 -3.20 -2.17 -15.46
N VAL A 104 -2.42 -2.85 -14.64
CA VAL A 104 -1.64 -4.01 -15.09
C VAL A 104 -2.57 -5.13 -15.61
N ARG A 105 -3.68 -5.40 -14.91
CA ARG A 105 -4.70 -6.35 -15.38
C ARG A 105 -5.37 -5.89 -16.67
N LEU A 106 -5.69 -4.58 -16.78
CA LEU A 106 -6.27 -4.01 -18.00
C LEU A 106 -5.34 -4.23 -19.21
N ILE A 107 -4.06 -3.95 -19.04
CA ILE A 107 -3.06 -4.15 -20.09
C ILE A 107 -3.03 -5.62 -20.52
N ARG A 108 -2.92 -6.54 -19.58
CA ARG A 108 -2.88 -7.99 -19.88
C ARG A 108 -4.13 -8.48 -20.62
N VAL A 109 -5.31 -7.99 -20.25
CA VAL A 109 -6.59 -8.45 -20.80
C VAL A 109 -6.93 -7.79 -22.14
N ARG A 110 -6.61 -6.49 -22.30
CA ARG A 110 -7.08 -5.68 -23.44
C ARG A 110 -5.97 -5.21 -24.37
N PHE A 111 -4.75 -5.07 -23.85
CA PHE A 111 -3.64 -4.46 -24.57
C PHE A 111 -2.34 -5.26 -24.38
N PRO A 112 -2.32 -6.58 -24.68
CA PRO A 112 -1.17 -7.44 -24.36
C PRO A 112 0.15 -6.97 -25.02
N ALA A 113 0.07 -6.26 -26.14
CA ALA A 113 1.24 -5.64 -26.78
C ALA A 113 1.96 -4.63 -25.89
N LEU A 114 1.27 -4.04 -24.90
CA LEU A 114 1.86 -3.10 -23.94
C LEU A 114 2.48 -3.77 -22.69
N CYS A 115 2.45 -5.09 -22.59
CA CYS A 115 3.02 -5.77 -21.42
C CYS A 115 4.53 -5.50 -21.26
N ALA A 116 5.27 -5.39 -22.36
CA ALA A 116 6.69 -5.05 -22.33
C ALA A 116 6.99 -3.61 -21.90
N HIS A 117 5.98 -2.75 -21.89
CA HIS A 117 6.06 -1.36 -21.47
C HIS A 117 5.84 -1.16 -19.96
N VAL A 118 5.35 -2.19 -19.26
CA VAL A 118 5.09 -2.12 -17.81
C VAL A 118 6.42 -2.25 -17.07
N LEU A 119 6.67 -1.34 -16.12
CA LEU A 119 7.88 -1.37 -15.29
C LEU A 119 8.04 -2.74 -14.60
N PRO A 120 9.23 -3.35 -14.67
CA PRO A 120 9.53 -4.62 -14.00
C PRO A 120 9.88 -4.40 -12.52
N LEU A 121 9.07 -3.62 -11.81
CA LEU A 121 9.24 -3.29 -10.40
C LEU A 121 8.03 -3.79 -9.60
N HIS A 122 8.28 -4.19 -8.36
CA HIS A 122 7.22 -4.39 -7.39
C HIS A 122 6.49 -3.08 -7.12
N SER A 123 5.19 -3.17 -6.81
CA SER A 123 4.44 -1.99 -6.35
C SER A 123 5.00 -1.50 -5.00
N PRO A 124 4.84 -0.21 -4.64
CA PRO A 124 5.26 0.28 -3.32
C PRO A 124 4.70 -0.54 -2.15
N MET A 125 3.49 -1.09 -2.28
CA MET A 125 2.89 -1.98 -1.28
C MET A 125 3.72 -3.27 -1.08
N GLU A 126 4.06 -3.96 -2.16
CA GLU A 126 4.86 -5.19 -2.10
C GLU A 126 6.29 -4.92 -1.63
N THR A 127 6.89 -3.83 -2.11
CA THR A 127 8.23 -3.40 -1.66
C THR A 127 8.23 -3.08 -0.17
N ALA A 128 7.22 -2.36 0.32
CA ALA A 128 7.06 -2.07 1.74
C ALA A 128 6.92 -3.34 2.57
N ALA A 129 6.09 -4.30 2.12
CA ALA A 129 5.86 -5.54 2.83
C ALA A 129 7.13 -6.39 2.94
N LEU A 130 7.89 -6.50 1.85
CA LEU A 130 9.16 -7.22 1.83
C LEU A 130 10.16 -6.61 2.83
N LEU A 131 10.38 -5.30 2.75
CA LEU A 131 11.30 -4.58 3.62
C LEU A 131 10.86 -4.63 5.09
N ALA A 132 9.57 -4.45 5.36
CA ALA A 132 9.02 -4.49 6.71
C ALA A 132 9.23 -5.87 7.38
N LYS A 133 9.01 -6.96 6.65
CA LYS A 133 9.27 -8.32 7.15
C LYS A 133 10.75 -8.54 7.43
N GLU A 134 11.62 -8.07 6.55
CA GLU A 134 13.06 -8.23 6.72
C GLU A 134 13.59 -7.41 7.90
N GLU A 135 13.21 -6.13 8.02
CA GLU A 135 13.57 -5.27 9.14
C GLU A 135 13.06 -5.86 10.47
N ALA A 136 11.83 -6.38 10.51
CA ALA A 136 11.28 -7.00 11.73
C ALA A 136 11.97 -8.32 12.08
N HIS A 137 12.30 -9.16 11.09
CA HIS A 137 13.08 -10.38 11.30
C HIS A 137 14.43 -10.06 11.93
N GLN A 138 15.14 -9.08 11.39
CA GLN A 138 16.44 -8.65 11.93
C GLN A 138 16.33 -8.07 13.35
N LYS A 139 15.27 -7.29 13.62
CA LYS A 139 15.01 -6.64 14.90
C LYS A 139 14.60 -7.60 16.00
N THR A 140 13.75 -8.59 15.67
CA THR A 140 13.10 -9.46 16.66
C THR A 140 13.68 -10.86 16.75
N GLY A 141 14.37 -11.32 15.70
CA GLY A 141 14.81 -12.71 15.54
C GLY A 141 13.66 -13.70 15.23
N LEU A 142 12.43 -13.21 15.07
CA LEU A 142 11.28 -14.06 14.74
C LEU A 142 11.39 -14.57 13.30
N PRO A 143 10.98 -15.81 13.01
CA PRO A 143 10.85 -16.29 11.64
C PRO A 143 9.80 -15.48 10.87
N ILE A 144 10.00 -15.31 9.56
CA ILE A 144 9.17 -14.46 8.68
C ILE A 144 7.69 -14.87 8.71
N GLU A 145 7.41 -16.18 8.87
CA GLU A 145 6.05 -16.73 8.95
C GLU A 145 5.28 -16.29 10.21
N GLN A 146 5.98 -15.82 11.23
CA GLN A 146 5.39 -15.29 12.46
C GLN A 146 5.20 -13.78 12.42
N ILE A 147 5.65 -13.10 11.34
CA ILE A 147 5.54 -11.66 11.14
C ILE A 147 4.41 -11.39 10.15
N GLY A 148 3.33 -10.81 10.64
CA GLY A 148 2.17 -10.39 9.83
C GLY A 148 2.32 -8.97 9.33
N VAL A 149 2.04 -8.75 8.05
CA VAL A 149 2.10 -7.43 7.41
C VAL A 149 0.76 -7.09 6.80
N PHE A 150 0.16 -5.96 7.22
CA PHE A 150 -1.21 -5.59 6.90
C PHE A 150 -1.29 -4.26 6.19
N PHE A 151 -1.77 -4.27 4.95
CA PHE A 151 -1.93 -3.06 4.16
C PHE A 151 -3.24 -2.34 4.48
N ILE A 152 -3.16 -1.10 4.95
CA ILE A 152 -4.31 -0.26 5.28
C ILE A 152 -4.64 0.61 4.06
N THR A 153 -5.76 0.29 3.36
CA THR A 153 -6.01 0.84 2.02
C THR A 153 -7.51 1.03 1.72
N PRO A 154 -7.87 1.99 0.87
CA PRO A 154 -9.24 2.09 0.34
C PRO A 154 -9.43 1.28 -0.96
N CYS A 155 -8.39 0.64 -1.50
CA CYS A 155 -8.34 0.17 -2.88
C CYS A 155 -8.74 -1.31 -3.02
N ALA A 156 -9.89 -1.57 -3.65
CA ALA A 156 -10.36 -2.92 -3.94
C ALA A 156 -9.41 -3.73 -4.84
N ALA A 157 -8.73 -3.07 -5.79
CA ALA A 157 -7.78 -3.73 -6.68
C ALA A 157 -6.56 -4.28 -5.91
N LYS A 158 -6.11 -3.58 -4.87
CA LYS A 158 -5.02 -4.03 -4.00
C LYS A 158 -5.43 -5.26 -3.17
N VAL A 159 -6.67 -5.31 -2.70
CA VAL A 159 -7.21 -6.49 -2.01
C VAL A 159 -7.15 -7.73 -2.91
N THR A 160 -7.54 -7.58 -4.17
CA THR A 160 -7.47 -8.69 -5.14
C THR A 160 -6.02 -9.05 -5.45
N ASP A 161 -5.14 -8.06 -5.58
CA ASP A 161 -3.72 -8.27 -5.87
C ASP A 161 -3.01 -9.07 -4.77
N ILE A 162 -3.29 -8.76 -3.51
CA ILE A 162 -2.78 -9.50 -2.36
C ILE A 162 -3.24 -10.98 -2.40
N LYS A 163 -4.52 -11.23 -2.72
CA LYS A 163 -5.12 -12.58 -2.72
C LYS A 163 -4.83 -13.36 -4.01
N SER A 164 -4.53 -12.68 -5.10
CA SER A 164 -4.24 -13.26 -6.42
C SER A 164 -3.27 -12.33 -7.17
N PRO A 165 -1.99 -12.33 -6.80
CA PRO A 165 -1.02 -11.38 -7.30
C PRO A 165 -0.73 -11.56 -8.79
N ILE A 166 -0.28 -10.46 -9.42
CA ILE A 166 0.05 -10.44 -10.84
C ILE A 166 1.58 -10.48 -10.99
N GLY A 167 2.08 -11.56 -11.58
CA GLY A 167 3.52 -11.68 -11.89
C GLY A 167 4.37 -12.29 -10.78
N THR A 168 3.77 -12.59 -9.63
CA THR A 168 4.38 -13.37 -8.55
C THR A 168 3.45 -14.50 -8.14
N THR A 169 3.96 -15.52 -7.46
CA THR A 169 3.16 -16.65 -6.98
C THR A 169 2.43 -16.33 -5.69
N VAL A 170 3.01 -15.47 -4.84
CA VAL A 170 2.50 -15.10 -3.53
C VAL A 170 2.80 -13.62 -3.28
N SER A 171 1.89 -12.92 -2.63
CA SER A 171 2.12 -11.56 -2.10
C SER A 171 2.92 -11.63 -0.80
N HIS A 172 3.73 -10.61 -0.54
CA HIS A 172 4.41 -10.43 0.75
C HIS A 172 3.48 -9.85 1.82
N VAL A 173 2.30 -9.34 1.42
CA VAL A 173 1.27 -8.79 2.32
C VAL A 173 0.35 -9.90 2.80
N ASP A 174 0.15 -10.02 4.10
CA ASP A 174 -0.67 -11.08 4.71
C ASP A 174 -2.16 -10.73 4.78
N GLY A 175 -2.48 -9.43 4.80
CA GLY A 175 -3.87 -8.97 4.84
C GLY A 175 -4.07 -7.53 4.37
N ALA A 176 -5.30 -7.21 3.98
CA ALA A 176 -5.71 -5.87 3.57
C ALA A 176 -6.87 -5.39 4.42
N ILE A 177 -6.68 -4.32 5.18
CA ILE A 177 -7.68 -3.71 6.05
C ILE A 177 -8.21 -2.43 5.40
N ALA A 178 -9.54 -2.29 5.35
CA ALA A 178 -10.15 -1.10 4.79
C ALA A 178 -9.96 0.12 5.70
N ILE A 179 -9.54 1.26 5.14
CA ILE A 179 -9.49 2.53 5.88
C ILE A 179 -10.85 2.84 6.54
N SER A 180 -11.95 2.62 5.81
CA SER A 180 -13.31 2.88 6.31
C SER A 180 -13.69 2.03 7.53
N GLU A 181 -13.08 0.86 7.69
CA GLU A 181 -13.36 -0.05 8.81
C GLU A 181 -12.69 0.42 10.10
N ILE A 182 -11.45 0.88 10.00
CA ILE A 182 -10.66 1.27 11.18
C ILE A 182 -10.59 2.78 11.41
N TYR A 183 -11.19 3.59 10.54
CA TYR A 183 -11.15 5.06 10.63
C TYR A 183 -11.61 5.58 11.98
N HIS A 184 -12.77 5.12 12.46
CA HIS A 184 -13.31 5.58 13.75
C HIS A 184 -12.45 5.14 14.93
N GLN A 185 -11.87 3.96 14.86
CA GLN A 185 -10.97 3.43 15.89
C GLN A 185 -9.67 4.24 15.94
N ILE A 186 -9.09 4.59 14.79
CA ILE A 186 -7.92 5.48 14.71
C ILE A 186 -8.29 6.86 15.28
N ALA A 187 -9.41 7.46 14.83
CA ALA A 187 -9.83 8.78 15.28
C ALA A 187 -10.11 8.82 16.78
N ASP A 188 -10.62 7.74 17.36
CA ASP A 188 -10.85 7.64 18.80
C ASP A 188 -9.54 7.47 19.57
N ALA A 189 -8.65 6.59 19.10
CA ALA A 189 -7.34 6.41 19.70
C ALA A 189 -6.53 7.71 19.71
N MET A 190 -6.60 8.51 18.64
CA MET A 190 -5.92 9.81 18.53
C MET A 190 -6.32 10.79 19.65
N LYS A 191 -7.59 10.80 20.09
CA LYS A 191 -8.07 11.67 21.17
C LYS A 191 -7.39 11.42 22.51
N HIS A 192 -6.87 10.20 22.71
CA HIS A 192 -6.26 9.75 23.95
C HIS A 192 -4.72 9.70 23.89
N ILE A 193 -4.14 10.25 22.82
CA ILE A 193 -2.69 10.37 22.67
C ILE A 193 -2.26 11.77 23.10
N GLU A 194 -1.62 11.86 24.25
CA GLU A 194 -1.07 13.12 24.75
C GLU A 194 0.21 13.52 24.00
N LYS A 195 1.02 12.53 23.64
CA LYS A 195 2.26 12.72 22.88
C LYS A 195 2.42 11.61 21.85
N ALA A 196 2.51 11.99 20.57
CA ALA A 196 2.78 11.04 19.50
C ALA A 196 4.24 10.55 19.55
N GLU A 197 4.45 9.29 19.20
CA GLU A 197 5.78 8.73 18.99
C GLU A 197 6.35 9.25 17.65
N PRO A 198 7.64 9.55 17.53
CA PRO A 198 8.26 9.96 16.27
C PRO A 198 8.46 8.73 15.37
N LEU A 199 7.44 8.32 14.65
CA LEU A 199 7.40 7.11 13.83
C LEU A 199 7.55 7.38 12.33
N SER A 200 7.25 8.61 11.89
CA SER A 200 7.30 8.97 10.47
C SER A 200 8.73 8.94 9.93
N GLN A 201 8.92 8.25 8.82
CA GLN A 201 10.20 8.10 8.13
C GLN A 201 10.12 8.50 6.66
N SER A 202 8.92 8.74 6.14
CA SER A 202 8.70 9.12 4.75
C SER A 202 8.96 10.60 4.51
N GLY A 203 9.55 10.92 3.38
CA GLY A 203 9.64 12.29 2.88
C GLY A 203 8.36 12.77 2.19
N VAL A 204 8.39 14.04 1.78
CA VAL A 204 7.27 14.70 1.08
C VAL A 204 6.94 14.01 -0.25
N ILE A 205 7.96 13.48 -0.94
CA ILE A 205 7.82 12.78 -2.23
C ILE A 205 6.93 11.54 -2.06
N GLY A 206 7.24 10.70 -1.08
CA GLY A 206 6.50 9.46 -0.83
C GLY A 206 5.06 9.71 -0.39
N VAL A 207 4.83 10.67 0.50
CA VAL A 207 3.49 11.08 0.92
C VAL A 207 2.71 11.67 -0.26
N GLY A 208 3.39 12.43 -1.12
CA GLY A 208 2.84 13.04 -2.33
C GLY A 208 2.24 12.04 -3.34
N TRP A 209 2.62 10.77 -3.30
CA TRP A 209 2.05 9.72 -4.16
C TRP A 209 0.52 9.57 -4.01
N ALA A 210 -0.05 9.99 -2.88
CA ALA A 210 -1.50 10.01 -2.68
C ALA A 210 -2.23 11.07 -3.50
N SER A 211 -1.53 12.05 -4.01
CA SER A 211 -2.09 13.14 -4.81
C SER A 211 -2.26 12.74 -6.28
N SER A 212 -3.16 13.42 -6.98
CA SER A 212 -3.31 13.25 -8.42
C SER A 212 -2.01 13.64 -9.14
N GLY A 213 -1.46 12.69 -9.92
CA GLY A 213 -0.16 12.89 -10.58
C GLY A 213 1.05 12.78 -9.65
N GLY A 214 0.87 12.42 -8.37
CA GLY A 214 1.96 12.36 -7.38
C GLY A 214 3.10 11.43 -7.76
N GLU A 215 2.80 10.25 -8.32
CA GLU A 215 3.83 9.34 -8.83
C GLU A 215 4.66 9.98 -9.95
N ALA A 216 4.00 10.63 -10.92
CA ALA A 216 4.72 11.31 -12.01
C ALA A 216 5.55 12.50 -11.49
N SER A 217 4.99 13.27 -10.56
CA SER A 217 5.70 14.39 -9.92
C SER A 217 6.93 13.93 -9.15
N ALA A 218 6.87 12.76 -8.52
CA ALA A 218 7.99 12.15 -7.82
C ALA A 218 9.19 11.84 -8.74
N LEU A 219 8.95 11.65 -10.04
CA LEU A 219 10.01 11.41 -11.02
C LEU A 219 10.69 12.69 -11.51
N LEU A 220 10.05 13.84 -11.34
CA LEU A 220 10.52 15.15 -11.82
C LEU A 220 11.23 15.97 -10.74
N ASN A 221 11.05 15.61 -9.48
CA ASN A 221 11.69 16.27 -8.35
C ASN A 221 13.00 15.54 -8.00
N ASP A 222 14.10 16.29 -8.05
CA ASP A 222 15.44 15.86 -7.62
C ASP A 222 15.57 15.92 -6.09
#